data_7a275a84f5a629ed4789d8792ae65980
#
_entry.id   7a275a84f5a629ed4789d8792ae65980
#
_cell.length_a   1.000
_cell.length_b   1.000
_cell.length_c   1.000
_cell.angle_alpha   90.00
_cell.angle_beta   90.00
_cell.angle_gamma   90.00
#
_symmetry.space_group_name_H-M   'P 1'
#
loop_
_entity.id
_entity.type
_entity.pdbx_description
1 polymer ?
#
loop_
_entity_poly.entity_id
_entity_poly.type
_entity_poly.pdbx_seq_one_letter_code
_entity_poly.pdbx_strand_id
1 'polypeptide(L)'
;MAKKALCHTIEYLIMSKSSSKKTIFLTLLAGLVLGFSLMIAFNYMWVKSSKNESCMACHVHPESDASWKQSMHYNNGSGTQTDCAACHLPPKGSFEYVKAKITTGTKDLWSYLTKNPEDIDW
;
A
#
# COMPACT_ATOMS: atom_id res chain seq x y z
N MET A 1 -25.45 -3.90 -48.96
CA MET A 1 -24.08 -3.31 -48.98
C MET A 1 -23.42 -3.28 -47.58
N ALA A 2 -24.14 -3.04 -46.50
CA ALA A 2 -23.59 -2.96 -45.13
C ALA A 2 -22.93 -4.28 -44.59
N LYS A 3 -23.47 -5.44 -44.91
CA LYS A 3 -22.91 -6.73 -44.45
C LYS A 3 -21.49 -7.02 -45.01
N LYS A 4 -21.18 -6.58 -46.23
CA LYS A 4 -19.86 -6.76 -46.83
C LYS A 4 -18.80 -5.84 -46.18
N ALA A 5 -19.19 -4.61 -45.80
CA ALA A 5 -18.31 -3.68 -45.11
C ALA A 5 -17.98 -4.18 -43.68
N LEU A 6 -18.97 -4.69 -42.97
CA LEU A 6 -18.78 -5.22 -41.62
C LEU A 6 -17.86 -6.45 -41.60
N CYS A 7 -17.98 -7.36 -42.60
CA CYS A 7 -17.14 -8.53 -42.71
C CYS A 7 -15.69 -8.13 -42.98
N HIS A 8 -15.45 -7.16 -43.86
CA HIS A 8 -14.11 -6.65 -44.19
C HIS A 8 -13.45 -5.95 -43.00
N THR A 9 -14.25 -5.27 -42.16
CA THR A 9 -13.73 -4.60 -40.90
C THR A 9 -13.36 -5.64 -39.87
N ILE A 10 -14.13 -6.71 -39.75
CA ILE A 10 -13.85 -7.80 -38.79
C ILE A 10 -12.61 -8.58 -39.24
N GLU A 11 -12.46 -8.87 -40.54
CA GLU A 11 -11.27 -9.52 -41.10
C GLU A 11 -10.00 -8.64 -40.91
N TYR A 12 -10.12 -7.33 -41.10
CA TYR A 12 -9.02 -6.39 -40.86
C TYR A 12 -8.58 -6.37 -39.41
N LEU A 13 -9.54 -6.40 -38.46
CA LEU A 13 -9.27 -6.48 -37.00
C LEU A 13 -8.65 -7.81 -36.57
N ILE A 14 -9.02 -8.92 -37.27
CA ILE A 14 -8.46 -10.26 -37.01
C ILE A 14 -7.06 -10.41 -37.63
N MET A 15 -6.83 -9.88 -38.81
CA MET A 15 -5.53 -9.94 -39.47
C MET A 15 -4.48 -9.00 -38.86
N SER A 16 -4.89 -7.92 -38.18
CA SER A 16 -3.99 -7.02 -37.43
C SER A 16 -3.29 -7.71 -36.25
N LYS A 17 -3.64 -8.95 -35.93
CA LYS A 17 -3.15 -9.64 -34.72
C LYS A 17 -2.12 -10.73 -35.00
N SER A 18 -1.29 -10.59 -36.04
CA SER A 18 -0.04 -11.34 -36.11
C SER A 18 1.01 -10.63 -35.26
N SER A 19 0.84 -10.72 -33.95
CA SER A 19 1.84 -10.20 -33.02
C SER A 19 3.15 -10.96 -33.24
N SER A 20 4.14 -10.28 -33.77
CA SER A 20 5.48 -10.87 -33.97
C SER A 20 5.97 -11.44 -32.62
N LYS A 21 6.66 -12.57 -32.64
CA LYS A 21 7.27 -13.18 -31.44
C LYS A 21 8.09 -12.15 -30.64
N LYS A 22 8.68 -11.17 -31.30
CA LYS A 22 9.39 -10.05 -30.69
C LYS A 22 8.47 -9.14 -29.90
N THR A 23 7.28 -8.83 -30.43
CA THR A 23 6.30 -7.98 -29.72
C THR A 23 5.78 -8.68 -28.47
N ILE A 24 5.46 -9.98 -28.56
CA ILE A 24 5.04 -10.78 -27.41
C ILE A 24 6.15 -10.79 -26.35
N PHE A 25 7.39 -11.05 -26.75
CA PHE A 25 8.52 -11.06 -25.82
C PHE A 25 8.72 -9.70 -25.14
N LEU A 26 8.66 -8.62 -25.90
CA LEU A 26 8.81 -7.26 -25.35
C LEU A 26 7.68 -6.88 -24.38
N THR A 27 6.44 -7.24 -24.70
CA THR A 27 5.31 -6.97 -23.79
C THR A 27 5.39 -7.80 -22.50
N LEU A 28 5.81 -9.07 -22.59
CA LEU A 28 6.04 -9.90 -21.39
C LEU A 28 7.18 -9.35 -20.55
N LEU A 29 8.28 -8.94 -21.16
CA LEU A 29 9.42 -8.36 -20.47
C LEU A 29 9.01 -7.04 -19.77
N ALA A 30 8.31 -6.16 -20.48
CA ALA A 30 7.81 -4.91 -19.91
C ALA A 30 6.85 -5.17 -18.74
N GLY A 31 5.94 -6.13 -18.88
CA GLY A 31 5.02 -6.55 -17.82
C GLY A 31 5.76 -7.09 -16.60
N LEU A 32 6.80 -7.89 -16.80
CA LEU A 32 7.63 -8.43 -15.73
C LEU A 32 8.39 -7.32 -14.99
N VAL A 33 9.01 -6.39 -15.70
CA VAL A 33 9.73 -5.26 -15.12
C VAL A 33 8.77 -4.36 -14.33
N LEU A 34 7.61 -4.05 -14.90
CA LEU A 34 6.59 -3.26 -14.23
C LEU A 34 6.09 -3.95 -12.97
N GLY A 35 5.73 -5.23 -13.05
CA GLY A 35 5.27 -6.03 -11.92
C GLY A 35 6.29 -6.10 -10.79
N PHE A 36 7.56 -6.30 -11.13
CA PHE A 36 8.64 -6.33 -10.14
C PHE A 36 8.84 -4.96 -9.47
N SER A 37 8.79 -3.88 -10.25
CA SER A 37 8.89 -2.52 -9.73
C SER A 37 7.72 -2.18 -8.78
N LEU A 38 6.50 -2.55 -9.13
CA LEU A 38 5.32 -2.38 -8.28
C LEU A 38 5.43 -3.19 -6.98
N MET A 39 5.95 -4.42 -7.07
CA MET A 39 6.16 -5.26 -5.88
C MET A 39 7.17 -4.63 -4.91
N ILE A 40 8.28 -4.10 -5.43
CA ILE A 40 9.28 -3.41 -4.60
C ILE A 40 8.68 -2.16 -3.96
N ALA A 41 7.97 -1.34 -4.74
CA ALA A 41 7.33 -0.13 -4.23
C ALA A 41 6.29 -0.45 -3.15
N PHE A 42 5.47 -1.47 -3.38
CA PHE A 42 4.48 -1.93 -2.39
C PHE A 42 5.15 -2.42 -1.11
N ASN A 43 6.20 -3.24 -1.22
CA ASN A 43 6.94 -3.73 -0.07
C ASN A 43 7.57 -2.58 0.73
N TYR A 44 8.19 -1.64 0.03
CA TYR A 44 8.75 -0.45 0.66
C TYR A 44 7.70 0.36 1.43
N MET A 45 6.55 0.64 0.81
CA MET A 45 5.45 1.35 1.45
C MET A 45 4.86 0.57 2.63
N TRP A 46 4.74 -0.75 2.49
CA TRP A 46 4.24 -1.64 3.55
C TRP A 46 5.14 -1.61 4.78
N VAL A 47 6.46 -1.70 4.60
CA VAL A 47 7.43 -1.62 5.70
C VAL A 47 7.45 -0.23 6.31
N LYS A 48 7.50 0.82 5.48
CA LYS A 48 7.52 2.21 5.93
C LYS A 48 6.28 2.57 6.74
N SER A 49 5.09 2.15 6.31
CA SER A 49 3.83 2.40 7.02
C SER A 49 3.69 1.65 8.36
N SER A 50 4.65 0.81 8.73
CA SER A 50 4.70 0.13 10.04
C SER A 50 5.67 0.79 11.02
N LYS A 51 6.33 1.86 10.62
CA LYS A 51 7.26 2.60 11.48
C LYS A 51 6.54 3.67 12.29
N ASN A 52 7.10 4.01 13.42
CA ASN A 52 6.56 4.99 14.36
C ASN A 52 6.28 6.35 13.72
N GLU A 53 7.17 6.82 12.83
CA GLU A 53 6.99 8.09 12.13
C GLU A 53 5.72 8.11 11.28
N SER A 54 5.35 6.97 10.68
CA SER A 54 4.12 6.87 9.89
C SER A 54 2.87 6.84 10.77
N CYS A 55 2.95 6.22 11.94
CA CYS A 55 1.86 6.23 12.92
C CYS A 55 1.64 7.65 13.46
N MET A 56 2.72 8.36 13.77
CA MET A 56 2.65 9.73 14.29
C MET A 56 2.24 10.76 13.24
N ALA A 57 2.45 10.50 11.96
CA ALA A 57 2.04 11.41 10.89
C ALA A 57 0.52 11.54 10.75
N CYS A 58 -0.24 10.49 11.11
CA CYS A 58 -1.70 10.48 11.04
C CYS A 58 -2.36 10.78 12.40
N HIS A 59 -1.71 10.46 13.48
CA HIS A 59 -2.17 10.78 14.83
C HIS A 59 -1.70 12.16 15.23
N VAL A 60 -2.60 13.09 15.19
CA VAL A 60 -2.38 14.49 15.52
C VAL A 60 -2.28 14.69 17.06
N HIS A 61 -1.99 13.63 17.81
CA HIS A 61 -1.81 13.74 19.25
C HIS A 61 -0.34 13.96 19.62
N PRO A 62 0.07 15.21 19.82
CA PRO A 62 1.41 15.50 20.34
C PRO A 62 1.63 14.84 21.72
N GLU A 63 0.58 14.62 22.48
CA GLU A 63 0.59 13.96 23.78
C GLU A 63 0.97 12.46 23.67
N SER A 64 0.49 11.76 22.66
CA SER A 64 0.84 10.34 22.45
C SER A 64 2.33 10.16 22.14
N ASP A 65 2.90 11.03 21.31
CA ASP A 65 4.33 11.02 21.00
C ASP A 65 5.16 11.41 22.24
N ALA A 66 4.74 12.45 22.95
CA ALA A 66 5.42 12.92 24.16
C ALA A 66 5.39 11.86 25.28
N SER A 67 4.24 11.23 25.52
CA SER A 67 4.09 10.20 26.55
C SER A 67 4.89 8.93 26.19
N TRP A 68 4.89 8.51 24.91
CA TRP A 68 5.68 7.38 24.45
C TRP A 68 7.18 7.64 24.61
N LYS A 69 7.66 8.83 24.24
CA LYS A 69 9.07 9.21 24.40
C LYS A 69 9.53 9.27 25.86
N GLN A 70 8.63 9.51 26.79
CA GLN A 70 8.90 9.49 28.23
C GLN A 70 8.77 8.09 28.85
N SER A 71 8.22 7.13 28.11
CA SER A 71 7.98 5.79 28.61
C SER A 71 9.25 4.91 28.56
N MET A 72 9.24 3.84 29.35
CA MET A 72 10.27 2.81 29.30
C MET A 72 10.31 2.05 27.96
N HIS A 73 9.27 2.14 27.14
CA HIS A 73 9.23 1.53 25.80
C HIS A 73 10.07 2.28 24.77
N TYR A 74 10.29 3.56 25.00
CA TYR A 74 11.16 4.38 24.18
C TYR A 74 12.61 4.36 24.68
N ASN A 75 12.78 4.53 25.98
CA ASN A 75 14.10 4.66 26.62
C ASN A 75 14.31 3.54 27.65
N ASN A 76 14.42 2.31 27.17
CA ASN A 76 14.81 1.22 28.04
C ASN A 76 16.33 1.15 28.15
N GLY A 77 16.83 0.61 29.25
CA GLY A 77 18.28 0.48 29.51
C GLY A 77 19.05 -0.37 28.50
N SER A 78 18.35 -1.10 27.60
CA SER A 78 18.97 -1.91 26.54
C SER A 78 19.17 -1.15 25.22
N GLY A 79 18.65 0.10 25.11
CA GLY A 79 18.71 0.88 23.89
C GLY A 79 17.75 0.42 22.77
N THR A 80 16.87 -0.53 23.05
CA THR A 80 15.85 -0.95 22.07
C THR A 80 14.56 -0.18 22.27
N GLN A 81 14.04 0.38 21.18
CA GLN A 81 12.75 1.06 21.18
C GLN A 81 11.64 0.11 20.76
N THR A 82 10.51 0.15 21.45
CA THR A 82 9.34 -0.64 21.09
C THR A 82 8.49 0.13 20.10
N ASP A 83 8.26 -0.46 18.93
CA ASP A 83 7.41 0.13 17.89
C ASP A 83 5.94 0.21 18.35
N CYS A 84 5.22 1.27 17.96
CA CYS A 84 3.78 1.40 18.19
C CYS A 84 3.02 0.16 17.69
N ALA A 85 3.41 -0.35 16.53
CA ALA A 85 2.82 -1.55 15.93
C ALA A 85 2.98 -2.82 16.79
N ALA A 86 3.95 -2.87 17.70
CA ALA A 86 4.16 -4.04 18.56
C ALA A 86 3.06 -4.23 19.61
N CYS A 87 2.40 -3.12 20.02
CA CYS A 87 1.29 -3.16 20.98
C CYS A 87 -0.07 -2.99 20.30
N HIS A 88 -0.13 -2.22 19.20
CA HIS A 88 -1.39 -1.86 18.55
C HIS A 88 -1.80 -2.80 17.41
N LEU A 89 -0.90 -3.66 16.94
CA LEU A 89 -1.18 -4.65 15.91
C LEU A 89 -0.85 -6.07 16.39
N PRO A 90 -1.53 -7.09 15.85
CA PRO A 90 -1.16 -8.48 16.06
C PRO A 90 0.29 -8.78 15.66
N PRO A 91 0.85 -9.94 16.06
CA PRO A 91 2.22 -10.31 15.71
C PRO A 91 2.50 -10.25 14.21
N LYS A 92 3.63 -9.63 13.84
CA LYS A 92 4.08 -9.52 12.44
C LYS A 92 4.18 -10.92 11.81
N GLY A 93 3.70 -11.06 10.58
CA GLY A 93 3.71 -12.33 9.84
C GLY A 93 2.43 -13.16 9.99
N SER A 94 1.49 -12.78 10.86
CA SER A 94 0.17 -13.42 10.93
C SER A 94 -0.81 -12.82 9.91
N PHE A 95 -1.84 -13.60 9.56
CA PHE A 95 -2.94 -13.11 8.73
C PHE A 95 -3.71 -11.98 9.43
N GLU A 96 -3.87 -12.12 10.74
CA GLU A 96 -4.51 -11.12 11.60
C GLU A 96 -3.78 -9.78 11.54
N TYR A 97 -2.45 -9.78 11.46
CA TYR A 97 -1.65 -8.56 11.27
C TYR A 97 -2.02 -7.84 9.97
N VAL A 98 -2.08 -8.58 8.86
CA VAL A 98 -2.43 -8.02 7.56
C VAL A 98 -3.84 -7.45 7.58
N LYS A 99 -4.79 -8.21 8.12
CA LYS A 99 -6.19 -7.81 8.26
C LYS A 99 -6.33 -6.56 9.13
N ALA A 100 -5.73 -6.56 10.32
CA ALA A 100 -5.78 -5.42 11.23
C ALA A 100 -5.17 -4.18 10.58
N LYS A 101 -3.98 -4.31 9.99
CA LYS A 101 -3.29 -3.19 9.35
C LYS A 101 -4.08 -2.57 8.20
N ILE A 102 -4.73 -3.39 7.36
CA ILE A 102 -5.56 -2.88 6.28
C ILE A 102 -6.81 -2.21 6.83
N THR A 103 -7.51 -2.84 7.77
CA THR A 103 -8.78 -2.31 8.27
C THR A 103 -8.61 -1.04 9.10
N THR A 104 -7.66 -1.02 10.03
CA THR A 104 -7.38 0.17 10.86
C THR A 104 -6.77 1.27 10.01
N GLY A 105 -5.75 0.97 9.22
CA GLY A 105 -5.09 1.97 8.37
C GLY A 105 -6.04 2.61 7.35
N THR A 106 -7.01 1.86 6.81
CA THR A 106 -8.03 2.42 5.92
C THR A 106 -8.98 3.34 6.69
N LYS A 107 -9.40 2.97 7.89
CA LYS A 107 -10.25 3.81 8.74
C LYS A 107 -9.55 5.10 9.14
N ASP A 108 -8.29 5.00 9.55
CA ASP A 108 -7.47 6.14 9.96
C ASP A 108 -7.26 7.11 8.80
N LEU A 109 -6.92 6.58 7.62
CA LEU A 109 -6.78 7.38 6.40
C LEU A 109 -8.10 8.06 6.01
N TRP A 110 -9.21 7.33 6.09
CA TRP A 110 -10.53 7.89 5.82
C TRP A 110 -10.87 9.01 6.82
N SER A 111 -10.63 8.79 8.10
CA SER A 111 -10.83 9.78 9.15
C SER A 111 -9.97 11.02 8.92
N TYR A 112 -8.69 10.84 8.57
CA TYR A 112 -7.78 11.92 8.25
C TYR A 112 -8.23 12.76 7.05
N LEU A 113 -8.80 12.13 6.03
CA LEU A 113 -9.26 12.84 4.82
C LEU A 113 -10.63 13.52 4.98
N THR A 114 -11.46 13.06 5.93
CA THR A 114 -12.87 13.50 6.04
C THR A 114 -13.20 14.27 7.29
N LYS A 115 -12.36 14.19 8.33
CA LYS A 115 -12.58 14.85 9.62
C LYS A 115 -11.52 15.90 9.87
N ASN A 116 -11.92 17.03 10.44
CA ASN A 116 -10.96 17.98 10.98
C ASN A 116 -10.34 17.39 12.25
N PRO A 117 -9.04 17.59 12.50
CA PRO A 117 -8.38 17.10 13.72
C PRO A 117 -9.03 17.60 15.01
N GLU A 118 -9.64 18.78 14.98
CA GLU A 118 -10.34 19.42 16.14
C GLU A 118 -11.69 18.77 16.46
N ASP A 119 -12.27 18.04 15.51
CA ASP A 119 -13.58 17.38 15.66
C ASP A 119 -13.46 15.90 16.09
N ILE A 120 -12.24 15.41 16.30
CA ILE A 120 -12.00 14.02 16.69
C ILE A 120 -11.98 13.97 18.22
N ASP A 121 -13.03 13.40 18.79
CA ASP A 121 -13.10 13.06 20.21
C ASP A 121 -12.22 11.83 20.47
N TRP A 122 -11.17 12.01 21.26
CA TRP A 122 -10.12 11.02 21.50
C TRP A 122 -10.37 10.25 22.80
#